data_0044efcb4fa093abb97fe1f21bf36947
#
_entry.id   0044efcb4fa093abb97fe1f21bf36947
#
_cell.length_a   1.000
_cell.length_b   1.000
_cell.length_c   1.000
_cell.angle_alpha   90.00
_cell.angle_beta   90.00
_cell.angle_gamma   90.00
#
_symmetry.space_group_name_H-M   'P 1'
#
loop_
_entity.id
_entity.type
_entity.pdbx_description
1 polymer ?
#
loop_
_entity_poly.entity_id
_entity_poly.type
_entity_poly.pdbx_seq_one_letter_code
_entity_poly.pdbx_strand_id
1 'polypeptide(L)' 'MKGLSLEKYVDNPVWTILVETVHKMILYPHHKAYIQREILNKHPDISFQDVALNLEISRGEALVILYELKKEKTE' A
#
# COMPACT_ATOMS: atom_id res chain seq x y z
N MET A 1 -8.99 10.05 -10.65
CA MET A 1 -9.45 9.05 -10.42
C MET A 1 -8.72 8.01 -9.81
N LYS A 2 -7.56 7.71 -10.10
CA LYS A 2 -6.92 6.69 -9.50
C LYS A 2 -6.77 6.82 -8.07
N GLY A 3 -6.45 7.91 -7.50
CA GLY A 3 -6.25 8.00 -6.09
C GLY A 3 -7.49 7.72 -5.29
N LEU A 4 -8.61 7.91 -5.91
CA LEU A 4 -9.85 7.69 -5.22
C LEU A 4 -10.12 6.27 -4.87
N SER A 5 -9.52 5.35 -5.60
CA SER A 5 -9.81 3.98 -5.34
C SER A 5 -9.35 3.51 -3.98
N LEU A 6 -8.32 4.11 -3.41
CA LEU A 6 -7.85 3.69 -2.11
C LEU A 6 -8.88 3.97 -1.02
N GLU A 7 -9.58 5.07 -1.14
CA GLU A 7 -10.52 5.44 -0.10
C GLU A 7 -11.73 4.55 -0.04
N LYS A 8 -12.07 3.92 -1.14
CA LYS A 8 -13.15 2.95 -1.14
C LYS A 8 -12.86 1.82 -0.18
N TYR A 9 -11.61 1.40 -0.13
CA TYR A 9 -11.24 0.27 0.71
C TYR A 9 -11.20 0.66 2.17
N VAL A 10 -10.77 1.87 2.44
CA VAL A 10 -10.67 2.34 3.82
C VAL A 10 -12.02 2.39 4.51
N ASP A 11 -13.06 2.65 3.75
CA ASP A 11 -14.40 2.70 4.31
C ASP A 11 -14.98 1.34 4.61
N ASN A 12 -14.34 0.28 4.14
CA ASN A 12 -14.83 -1.06 4.35
C ASN A 12 -14.61 -1.48 5.81
N PRO A 13 -15.61 -2.10 6.46
CA PRO A 13 -15.46 -2.48 7.88
C PRO A 13 -14.29 -3.41 8.15
N VAL A 14 -13.86 -4.18 7.16
CA VAL A 14 -12.73 -5.08 7.40
C VAL A 14 -11.38 -4.42 7.18
N TRP A 15 -11.37 -3.12 6.85
CA TRP A 15 -10.12 -2.42 6.61
C TRP A 15 -9.16 -2.52 7.80
N THR A 16 -9.69 -2.33 9.00
CA THR A 16 -8.85 -2.39 10.19
C THR A 16 -8.22 -3.76 10.35
N ILE A 17 -8.99 -4.81 10.04
CA ILE A 17 -8.46 -6.16 10.14
C ILE A 17 -7.37 -6.38 9.12
N LEU A 18 -7.55 -5.87 7.92
CA LEU A 18 -6.53 -5.98 6.90
C LEU A 18 -5.25 -5.28 7.33
N VAL A 19 -5.36 -4.08 7.88
CA VAL A 19 -4.20 -3.33 8.34
C VAL A 19 -3.47 -4.12 9.41
N GLU A 20 -4.19 -4.67 10.36
CA GLU A 20 -3.56 -5.47 11.41
C GLU A 20 -2.83 -6.66 10.85
N THR A 21 -3.46 -7.34 9.89
CA THR A 21 -2.85 -8.51 9.28
C THR A 21 -1.54 -8.15 8.58
N VAL A 22 -1.57 -7.07 7.83
CA VAL A 22 -0.39 -6.63 7.09
C VAL A 22 0.73 -6.22 8.05
N HIS A 23 0.37 -5.52 9.11
CA HIS A 23 1.38 -5.07 10.06
C HIS A 23 2.07 -6.21 10.79
N LYS A 24 1.45 -7.38 10.82
CA LYS A 24 2.07 -8.53 11.46
C LYS A 24 2.97 -9.32 10.53
N MET A 25 3.00 -8.97 9.25
CA MET A 25 3.84 -9.69 8.31
C MET A 25 5.29 -9.29 8.52
N ILE A 26 6.15 -10.27 8.56
CA ILE A 26 7.55 -10.05 8.87
C ILE A 26 8.22 -9.07 7.92
N LEU A 27 7.92 -9.18 6.63
CA LEU A 27 8.59 -8.35 5.63
C LEU A 27 7.87 -7.04 5.34
N TYR A 28 6.77 -6.77 6.03
CA TYR A 28 6.02 -5.54 5.78
C TYR A 28 6.89 -4.27 5.87
N PRO A 29 7.67 -4.06 6.92
CA PRO A 29 8.46 -2.82 6.98
C PRO A 29 9.48 -2.74 5.86
N HIS A 30 9.99 -3.90 5.47
CA HIS A 30 10.96 -3.98 4.41
C HIS A 30 10.33 -3.60 3.08
N HIS A 31 9.16 -4.15 2.79
CA HIS A 31 8.44 -3.85 1.57
C HIS A 31 8.04 -2.38 1.53
N LYS A 32 7.59 -1.87 2.67
CA LYS A 32 7.17 -0.47 2.72
C LYS A 32 8.33 0.47 2.40
N ALA A 33 9.50 0.20 2.98
CA ALA A 33 10.66 1.02 2.73
C ALA A 33 11.09 0.96 1.27
N TYR A 34 11.05 -0.23 0.69
CA TYR A 34 11.44 -0.40 -0.70
C TYR A 34 10.48 0.35 -1.63
N ILE A 35 9.18 0.21 -1.39
CA ILE A 35 8.20 0.89 -2.23
C ILE A 35 8.37 2.40 -2.14
N GLN A 36 8.62 2.89 -0.95
CA GLN A 36 8.81 4.32 -0.77
C GLN A 36 10.03 4.83 -1.51
N ARG A 37 11.15 4.14 -1.37
CA ARG A 37 12.39 4.59 -1.97
C ARG A 37 12.50 4.35 -3.46
N GLU A 38 12.10 3.16 -3.89
CA GLU A 38 12.38 2.76 -5.26
C GLU A 38 11.20 2.86 -6.20
N ILE A 39 10.00 2.60 -5.70
CA ILE A 39 8.84 2.54 -6.58
C ILE A 39 8.17 3.89 -6.73
N LEU A 40 7.80 4.50 -5.62
CA LEU A 40 7.07 5.75 -5.68
C LEU A 40 7.91 6.90 -6.20
N ASN A 41 9.22 6.80 -6.03
CA ASN A 41 10.10 7.81 -6.57
C ASN A 41 10.01 7.89 -8.08
N LYS A 42 9.89 6.74 -8.73
CA LYS A 42 9.86 6.68 -10.18
C LYS A 42 8.47 6.64 -10.75
N HIS A 43 7.53 6.09 -9.99
CA HIS A 43 6.16 5.91 -10.45
C HIS A 43 5.19 6.33 -9.37
N PRO A 44 5.03 7.65 -9.15
CA PRO A 44 4.19 8.12 -8.04
C PRO A 44 2.73 7.76 -8.18
N ASP A 45 2.27 7.46 -9.39
CA ASP A 45 0.87 7.11 -9.61
C ASP A 45 0.63 5.62 -9.78
N ILE A 46 1.60 4.80 -9.43
CA ILE A 46 1.46 3.37 -9.61
C ILE A 46 0.28 2.84 -8.81
N SER A 47 -0.43 1.87 -9.37
CA SER A 47 -1.56 1.26 -8.68
C SER A 47 -1.08 0.18 -7.73
N PHE A 48 -1.90 -0.14 -6.71
CA PHE A 48 -1.49 -1.18 -5.78
C PHE A 48 -1.45 -2.54 -6.46
N GLN A 49 -2.27 -2.75 -7.49
CA GLN A 49 -2.21 -3.99 -8.24
C GLN A 49 -0.86 -4.16 -8.92
N ASP A 50 -0.35 -3.09 -9.49
CA ASP A 50 0.95 -3.15 -10.15
C ASP A 50 2.08 -3.35 -9.14
N VAL A 51 1.98 -2.73 -7.97
CA VAL A 51 2.97 -2.94 -6.94
C VAL A 51 2.98 -4.41 -6.53
N ALA A 52 1.79 -4.98 -6.35
CA ALA A 52 1.70 -6.38 -5.95
C ALA A 52 2.36 -7.29 -6.96
N LEU A 53 2.13 -7.02 -8.24
CA LEU A 53 2.73 -7.83 -9.28
C LEU A 53 4.25 -7.68 -9.33
N ASN A 54 4.72 -6.45 -9.22
CA ASN A 54 6.15 -6.21 -9.31
C ASN A 54 6.93 -6.81 -8.16
N LEU A 55 6.40 -6.73 -6.96
CA LEU A 55 7.10 -7.23 -5.80
C LEU A 55 6.70 -8.65 -5.43
N GLU A 56 5.70 -9.18 -6.11
CA GLU A 56 5.18 -10.52 -5.80
C GLU A 56 4.69 -10.58 -4.36
N ILE A 57 3.98 -9.54 -3.95
CA ILE A 57 3.34 -9.52 -2.64
C ILE A 57 1.83 -9.52 -2.84
N SER A 58 1.09 -9.70 -1.77
CA SER A 58 -0.35 -9.73 -1.88
C SER A 58 -0.90 -8.35 -2.21
N ARG A 59 -2.05 -8.32 -2.87
CA ARG A 59 -2.68 -7.05 -3.16
C ARG A 59 -3.08 -6.33 -1.88
N GLY A 60 -3.42 -7.11 -0.84
CA GLY A 60 -3.77 -6.49 0.44
C GLY A 60 -2.60 -5.76 1.05
N GLU A 61 -1.43 -6.38 1.03
CA GLU A 61 -0.24 -5.73 1.57
C GLU A 61 0.10 -4.48 0.75
N ALA A 62 0.05 -4.59 -0.57
CA ALA A 62 0.36 -3.45 -1.43
C ALA A 62 -0.61 -2.30 -1.18
N LEU A 63 -1.89 -2.63 -1.03
CA LEU A 63 -2.92 -1.62 -0.79
C LEU A 63 -2.68 -0.87 0.51
N VAL A 64 -2.41 -1.60 1.58
CA VAL A 64 -2.16 -0.99 2.89
C VAL A 64 -0.92 -0.11 2.84
N ILE A 65 0.15 -0.62 2.23
CA ILE A 65 1.38 0.13 2.15
C ILE A 65 1.19 1.43 1.37
N LEU A 66 0.55 1.36 0.22
CA LEU A 66 0.36 2.56 -0.58
C LEU A 66 -0.51 3.58 0.13
N TYR A 67 -1.56 3.11 0.79
CA TYR A 67 -2.41 4.03 1.54
C TYR A 67 -1.62 4.74 2.61
N GLU A 68 -0.82 3.98 3.36
CA GLU A 68 -0.05 4.57 4.45
C GLU A 68 0.99 5.56 3.94
N LEU A 69 1.68 5.20 2.87
CA LEU A 69 2.70 6.09 2.33
C LEU A 69 2.09 7.38 1.79
N LYS A 70 0.96 7.29 1.13
CA LYS A 70 0.33 8.48 0.61
C LYS A 70 -0.19 9.36 1.73
N LYS A 71 -0.70 8.76 2.77
CA LYS A 71 -1.16 9.52 3.91
C LYS A 71 -0.02 10.19 4.64
N GLU A 72 1.09 9.50 4.82
CA GLU A 72 2.26 10.08 5.48
C GLU A 72 2.82 11.25 4.67
N LYS A 73 2.76 11.12 3.36
CA LYS A 73 3.30 12.15 2.51
C LYS A 73 2.50 13.43 2.56
N THR A 74 1.20 13.34 2.75
CA THR A 74 0.36 14.52 2.76
C THR A 74 0.33 15.19 4.11
N GLU A 75 0.92 14.58 5.09
CA GLU A 75 0.99 15.19 6.39
C GLU A 75 2.22 16.05 6.53
#